data_cfd074ac8ba00f43dc02feba34b04002
#
_entry.id   cfd074ac8ba00f43dc02feba34b04002
#
_cell.length_a   1.000
_cell.length_b   1.000
_cell.length_c   1.000
_cell.angle_alpha   90.00
_cell.angle_beta   90.00
_cell.angle_gamma   90.00
#
_symmetry.space_group_name_H-M   'P 1'
#
loop_
_entity.id
_entity.type
_entity.pdbx_description
1 polymer ?
#
loop_
_entity_poly.entity_id
_entity_poly.type
_entity_poly.pdbx_seq_one_letter_code
_entity_poly.pdbx_strand_id
1 'polypeptide(L)'
;MTIALQKIICAVDFSAASDFVVRYAAAMHSRSAELIILSVAPEENNDGTFLKKHLHEFSRYSDMLSQNKAHAIFTVQYGAPAAVILDYAKAQNADMILLGSHGNTAIARLLVGSTAETVIRKAFCPVVILKTPANTLTTAE
;
A
#
# COMPACT_ATOMS: atom_id res chain seq x y z
N MET A 1 1.51 20.51 21.05
CA MET A 1 2.41 20.03 19.99
C MET A 1 1.60 19.39 18.89
N THR A 2 1.86 19.76 17.67
CA THR A 2 1.16 19.19 16.50
C THR A 2 2.07 18.17 15.82
N ILE A 3 1.54 16.96 15.61
CA ILE A 3 2.25 15.95 14.86
C ILE A 3 1.75 16.03 13.43
N ALA A 4 2.66 16.29 12.49
CA ALA A 4 2.32 16.35 11.07
C ALA A 4 2.93 15.14 10.38
N LEU A 5 2.07 14.39 9.67
CA LEU A 5 2.55 13.30 8.83
C LEU A 5 3.11 13.89 7.54
N GLN A 6 4.36 13.61 7.25
CA GLN A 6 5.03 14.15 6.07
C GLN A 6 5.23 13.12 4.98
N LYS A 7 5.34 11.84 5.34
CA LYS A 7 5.60 10.80 4.36
C LYS A 7 4.87 9.52 4.75
N ILE A 8 3.97 9.08 3.90
CA ILE A 8 3.12 7.91 4.13
C ILE A 8 3.36 6.92 3.01
N ILE A 9 3.68 5.68 3.36
CA ILE A 9 3.87 4.61 2.39
C ILE A 9 2.63 3.73 2.39
N CYS A 10 2.05 3.54 1.21
CA CYS A 10 0.93 2.62 0.99
C CYS A 10 1.46 1.43 0.22
N ALA A 11 1.54 0.28 0.85
CA ALA A 11 1.98 -0.92 0.18
C ALA A 11 0.78 -1.63 -0.44
N VAL A 12 0.87 -1.95 -1.73
CA VAL A 12 -0.24 -2.48 -2.51
C VAL A 12 0.16 -3.74 -3.25
N ASP A 13 -0.83 -4.61 -3.49
CA ASP A 13 -0.68 -5.81 -4.32
C ASP A 13 -1.76 -5.88 -5.41
N PHE A 14 -2.44 -4.76 -5.64
CA PHE A 14 -3.50 -4.59 -6.65
C PHE A 14 -4.73 -5.43 -6.40
N SER A 15 -4.90 -5.93 -5.18
CA SER A 15 -6.11 -6.61 -4.75
C SER A 15 -7.21 -5.60 -4.41
N ALA A 16 -8.42 -6.09 -4.16
CA ALA A 16 -9.51 -5.25 -3.68
C ALA A 16 -9.15 -4.57 -2.36
N ALA A 17 -8.42 -5.26 -1.49
CA ALA A 17 -7.96 -4.68 -0.24
C ALA A 17 -7.01 -3.51 -0.50
N SER A 18 -6.10 -3.64 -1.47
CA SER A 18 -5.20 -2.55 -1.84
C SER A 18 -5.94 -1.36 -2.42
N ASP A 19 -6.98 -1.60 -3.23
CA ASP A 19 -7.80 -0.52 -3.74
C ASP A 19 -8.42 0.29 -2.60
N PHE A 20 -8.89 -0.40 -1.56
CA PHE A 20 -9.44 0.26 -0.39
C PHE A 20 -8.38 1.08 0.35
N VAL A 21 -7.16 0.55 0.45
CA VAL A 21 -6.03 1.27 1.07
C VAL A 21 -5.76 2.57 0.34
N VAL A 22 -5.72 2.54 -1.00
CA VAL A 22 -5.44 3.73 -1.79
C VAL A 22 -6.56 4.76 -1.62
N ARG A 23 -7.81 4.33 -1.62
CA ARG A 23 -8.94 5.24 -1.39
C ARG A 23 -8.88 5.89 -0.02
N TYR A 24 -8.54 5.11 0.99
CA TYR A 24 -8.42 5.62 2.34
C TYR A 24 -7.27 6.64 2.44
N ALA A 25 -6.14 6.32 1.82
CA ALA A 25 -5.01 7.24 1.79
C ALA A 25 -5.36 8.56 1.12
N ALA A 26 -6.12 8.50 0.02
CA ALA A 26 -6.56 9.71 -0.67
C ALA A 26 -7.46 10.58 0.21
N ALA A 27 -8.34 9.93 0.98
CA ALA A 27 -9.29 10.65 1.83
C ALA A 27 -8.61 11.28 3.05
N MET A 28 -7.57 10.64 3.58
CA MET A 28 -6.92 11.11 4.82
C MET A 28 -5.70 11.99 4.56
N HIS A 29 -5.24 12.07 3.32
CA HIS A 29 -4.00 12.80 3.06
C HIS A 29 -4.18 14.30 3.31
N SER A 30 -3.10 14.96 3.71
CA SER A 30 -3.04 16.41 3.80
C SER A 30 -2.13 16.92 2.68
N ARG A 31 -2.27 18.21 2.33
CA ARG A 31 -1.45 18.79 1.26
C ARG A 31 0.05 18.72 1.53
N SER A 32 0.43 18.69 2.78
CA SER A 32 1.85 18.64 3.15
C SER A 32 2.38 17.21 3.20
N ALA A 33 1.52 16.20 3.11
CA ALA A 33 1.95 14.81 3.21
C ALA A 33 2.29 14.27 1.82
N GLU A 34 3.44 13.60 1.71
CA GLU A 34 3.84 12.89 0.50
C GLU A 34 3.33 11.45 0.60
N LEU A 35 2.56 11.03 -0.38
CA LEU A 35 2.09 9.66 -0.48
C LEU A 35 3.00 8.90 -1.43
N ILE A 36 3.43 7.72 -1.00
CA ILE A 36 4.21 6.81 -1.84
C ILE A 36 3.43 5.52 -1.96
N ILE A 37 3.08 5.15 -3.19
CA ILE A 37 2.41 3.89 -3.47
C ILE A 37 3.49 2.90 -3.88
N LEU A 38 3.69 1.90 -3.04
CA LEU A 38 4.77 0.92 -3.18
C LEU A 38 4.21 -0.43 -3.57
N SER A 39 4.68 -0.97 -4.68
CA SER A 39 4.39 -2.33 -5.09
C SER A 39 5.68 -3.14 -5.04
N VAL A 40 5.60 -4.35 -4.47
CA VAL A 40 6.76 -5.23 -4.40
C VAL A 40 6.54 -6.40 -5.35
N ALA A 41 7.47 -6.57 -6.28
CA ALA A 41 7.45 -7.66 -7.26
C ALA A 41 8.51 -8.69 -6.89
N PRO A 42 8.30 -9.97 -7.28
CA PRO A 42 9.33 -10.97 -7.09
C PRO A 42 10.61 -10.58 -7.83
N GLU A 43 11.75 -10.89 -7.24
CA GLU A 43 13.03 -10.49 -7.80
C GLU A 43 13.27 -11.10 -9.19
N GLU A 44 12.79 -12.30 -9.44
CA GLU A 44 12.92 -12.99 -10.72
C GLU A 44 12.12 -12.34 -11.86
N ASN A 45 11.22 -11.42 -11.55
CA ASN A 45 10.37 -10.76 -12.55
C ASN A 45 10.93 -9.40 -12.97
N ASN A 46 12.20 -9.16 -12.72
CA ASN A 46 12.82 -7.88 -13.04
C ASN A 46 13.27 -7.84 -14.51
N ASP A 47 12.36 -8.05 -15.44
CA ASP A 47 12.64 -8.09 -16.88
C ASP A 47 11.85 -7.06 -17.68
N GLY A 48 11.11 -6.20 -17.01
CA GLY A 48 10.31 -5.18 -17.67
C GLY A 48 8.88 -5.57 -17.97
N THR A 49 8.57 -6.86 -18.12
CA THR A 49 7.21 -7.32 -18.40
C THR A 49 6.29 -7.03 -17.22
N PHE A 50 6.77 -7.33 -16.03
CA PHE A 50 6.03 -7.09 -14.80
C PHE A 50 5.82 -5.60 -14.57
N LEU A 51 6.79 -4.79 -14.96
CA LEU A 51 6.71 -3.34 -14.81
C LEU A 51 5.57 -2.75 -15.62
N LYS A 52 5.33 -3.22 -16.85
CA LYS A 52 4.22 -2.73 -17.68
C LYS A 52 2.88 -2.95 -17.00
N LYS A 53 2.69 -4.10 -16.39
CA LYS A 53 1.46 -4.41 -15.66
C LYS A 53 1.29 -3.47 -14.47
N HIS A 54 2.37 -3.21 -13.74
CA HIS A 54 2.33 -2.31 -12.60
C HIS A 54 2.03 -0.87 -13.02
N LEU A 55 2.60 -0.42 -14.13
CA LEU A 55 2.33 0.92 -14.63
C LEU A 55 0.86 1.12 -14.98
N HIS A 56 0.23 0.09 -15.55
CA HIS A 56 -1.20 0.15 -15.86
C HIS A 56 -2.02 0.33 -14.56
N GLU A 57 -1.71 -0.46 -13.54
CA GLU A 57 -2.41 -0.37 -12.26
C GLU A 57 -2.13 0.95 -11.54
N PHE A 58 -0.91 1.46 -11.63
CA PHE A 58 -0.57 2.75 -11.06
C PHE A 58 -1.35 3.88 -11.72
N SER A 59 -1.57 3.80 -13.03
CA SER A 59 -2.39 4.78 -13.74
C SER A 59 -3.81 4.82 -13.17
N ARG A 60 -4.37 3.65 -12.90
CA ARG A 60 -5.70 3.52 -12.29
C ARG A 60 -5.73 4.17 -10.89
N TYR A 61 -4.71 3.92 -10.09
CA TYR A 61 -4.59 4.53 -8.76
C TYR A 61 -4.38 6.04 -8.85
N SER A 62 -3.62 6.49 -9.83
CA SER A 62 -3.44 7.93 -10.04
C SER A 62 -4.77 8.64 -10.30
N ASP A 63 -5.65 8.01 -11.09
CA ASP A 63 -6.97 8.56 -11.34
C ASP A 63 -7.81 8.60 -10.05
N MET A 64 -7.75 7.54 -9.24
CA MET A 64 -8.46 7.50 -7.97
C MET A 64 -8.00 8.61 -7.03
N LEU A 65 -6.70 8.84 -6.97
CA LEU A 65 -6.12 9.89 -6.12
C LEU A 65 -6.51 11.27 -6.62
N SER A 66 -6.51 11.49 -7.93
CA SER A 66 -6.85 12.78 -8.53
C SER A 66 -8.26 13.23 -8.17
N GLN A 67 -9.19 12.29 -8.03
CA GLN A 67 -10.55 12.61 -7.64
C GLN A 67 -10.63 13.29 -6.28
N ASN A 68 -9.64 13.06 -5.42
CA ASN A 68 -9.54 13.68 -4.10
C ASN A 68 -8.46 14.76 -4.07
N LYS A 69 -8.01 15.21 -5.24
CA LYS A 69 -6.93 16.21 -5.36
C LYS A 69 -5.65 15.76 -4.65
N ALA A 70 -5.41 14.46 -4.63
CA ALA A 70 -4.23 13.87 -4.04
C ALA A 70 -3.27 13.44 -5.13
N HIS A 71 -1.97 13.45 -4.81
CA HIS A 71 -0.92 13.01 -5.69
C HIS A 71 -0.03 12.03 -4.94
N ALA A 72 0.59 11.13 -5.68
CA ALA A 72 1.49 10.15 -5.07
C ALA A 72 2.70 9.89 -5.96
N ILE A 73 3.76 9.44 -5.33
CA ILE A 73 4.91 8.86 -6.03
C ILE A 73 4.65 7.36 -6.10
N PHE A 74 4.85 6.77 -7.27
CA PHE A 74 4.65 5.33 -7.46
C PHE A 74 5.99 4.66 -7.66
N THR A 75 6.20 3.54 -6.97
CA THR A 75 7.47 2.83 -7.08
C THR A 75 7.24 1.33 -7.06
N VAL A 76 8.04 0.61 -7.84
CA VAL A 76 8.11 -0.85 -7.84
C VAL A 76 9.46 -1.23 -7.28
N GLN A 77 9.45 -2.03 -6.25
CA GLN A 77 10.67 -2.59 -5.67
C GLN A 77 10.62 -4.10 -5.80
N TYR A 78 11.75 -4.76 -5.75
CA TYR A 78 11.84 -6.19 -6.02
C TYR A 78 12.39 -6.93 -4.80
N GLY A 79 11.79 -8.06 -4.47
CA GLY A 79 12.24 -8.89 -3.36
C GLY A 79 11.10 -9.46 -2.55
N ALA A 80 11.38 -9.84 -1.31
CA ALA A 80 10.38 -10.35 -0.38
C ALA A 80 9.54 -9.21 0.16
N PRO A 81 8.19 -9.29 0.10
CA PRO A 81 7.35 -8.13 0.40
C PRO A 81 7.60 -7.46 1.74
N ALA A 82 7.59 -8.21 2.84
CA ALA A 82 7.75 -7.58 4.15
C ALA A 82 9.11 -6.91 4.31
N ALA A 83 10.18 -7.59 3.89
CA ALA A 83 11.53 -7.04 3.99
C ALA A 83 11.67 -5.78 3.16
N VAL A 84 11.15 -5.79 1.93
CA VAL A 84 11.24 -4.63 1.05
C VAL A 84 10.46 -3.45 1.61
N ILE A 85 9.25 -3.69 2.12
CA ILE A 85 8.45 -2.61 2.71
C ILE A 85 9.19 -1.98 3.89
N LEU A 86 9.74 -2.80 4.77
CA LEU A 86 10.45 -2.31 5.96
C LEU A 86 11.70 -1.53 5.57
N ASP A 87 12.50 -2.06 4.66
CA ASP A 87 13.73 -1.41 4.23
C ASP A 87 13.44 -0.10 3.51
N TYR A 88 12.44 -0.10 2.64
CA TYR A 88 12.08 1.09 1.89
C TYR A 88 11.55 2.18 2.82
N ALA A 89 10.67 1.80 3.77
CA ALA A 89 10.12 2.76 4.73
C ALA A 89 11.23 3.38 5.57
N LYS A 90 12.19 2.58 5.98
CA LYS A 90 13.32 3.09 6.76
C LYS A 90 14.19 4.04 5.94
N ALA A 91 14.51 3.65 4.71
CA ALA A 91 15.33 4.48 3.81
C ALA A 91 14.65 5.82 3.51
N GLN A 92 13.32 5.83 3.43
CA GLN A 92 12.56 7.03 3.13
C GLN A 92 12.20 7.86 4.38
N ASN A 93 12.53 7.39 5.57
CA ASN A 93 12.12 8.00 6.82
C ASN A 93 10.60 8.18 6.90
N ALA A 94 9.87 7.13 6.58
CA ALA A 94 8.42 7.18 6.55
C ALA A 94 7.84 7.45 7.94
N ASP A 95 6.76 8.22 7.98
CA ASP A 95 6.04 8.54 9.21
C ASP A 95 4.91 7.56 9.47
N MET A 96 4.49 6.81 8.46
CA MET A 96 3.39 5.86 8.57
C MET A 96 3.45 4.88 7.41
N ILE A 97 3.03 3.64 7.67
CA ILE A 97 2.83 2.63 6.64
C ILE A 97 1.36 2.21 6.67
N LEU A 98 0.70 2.24 5.50
CA LEU A 98 -0.66 1.76 5.35
C LEU A 98 -0.65 0.44 4.59
N LEU A 99 -1.37 -0.55 5.10
CA LEU A 99 -1.47 -1.87 4.50
C LEU A 99 -2.90 -2.36 4.54
N GLY A 100 -3.27 -3.23 3.61
CA GLY A 100 -4.47 -4.03 3.75
C GLY A 100 -4.22 -5.20 4.69
N SER A 101 -5.27 -5.70 5.33
CA SER A 101 -5.13 -6.78 6.31
C SER A 101 -4.69 -8.09 5.66
N HIS A 102 -5.07 -8.33 4.41
CA HIS A 102 -4.69 -9.52 3.64
C HIS A 102 -4.88 -9.22 2.15
N GLY A 103 -4.26 -10.05 1.29
CA GLY A 103 -4.32 -9.83 -0.14
C GLY A 103 -5.63 -10.33 -0.77
N ASN A 104 -5.53 -11.35 -1.62
CA ASN A 104 -6.63 -11.75 -2.50
C ASN A 104 -7.59 -12.79 -1.92
N THR A 105 -7.49 -13.13 -0.64
CA THR A 105 -8.26 -14.22 -0.05
C THR A 105 -9.36 -13.71 0.86
N ALA A 106 -10.61 -13.94 0.49
CA ALA A 106 -11.74 -13.58 1.34
C ALA A 106 -11.77 -14.40 2.64
N ILE A 107 -11.26 -15.62 2.60
CA ILE A 107 -11.22 -16.51 3.77
C ILE A 107 -10.37 -15.90 4.89
N ALA A 108 -9.31 -15.20 4.55
CA ALA A 108 -8.38 -14.66 5.52
C ALA A 108 -8.80 -13.34 6.13
N ARG A 109 -10.00 -12.83 5.81
CA ARG A 109 -10.41 -11.50 6.29
C ARG A 109 -10.51 -11.38 7.80
N LEU A 110 -10.56 -12.49 8.52
CA LEU A 110 -10.55 -12.51 9.99
C LEU A 110 -9.15 -12.56 10.55
N LEU A 111 -8.15 -12.75 9.69
CA LEU A 111 -6.74 -12.88 10.07
C LEU A 111 -5.92 -11.81 9.37
N VAL A 112 -4.87 -11.36 10.03
CA VAL A 112 -3.90 -10.45 9.42
C VAL A 112 -2.96 -11.29 8.55
N GLY A 113 -2.71 -10.85 7.30
CA GLY A 113 -1.81 -11.56 6.39
C GLY A 113 -0.37 -11.58 6.90
N SER A 114 0.42 -12.54 6.41
CA SER A 114 1.80 -12.73 6.89
C SER A 114 2.68 -11.49 6.64
N THR A 115 2.51 -10.83 5.51
CA THR A 115 3.28 -9.62 5.23
C THR A 115 2.93 -8.52 6.22
N ALA A 116 1.63 -8.28 6.44
CA ALA A 116 1.18 -7.25 7.37
C ALA A 116 1.63 -7.57 8.79
N GLU A 117 1.56 -8.83 9.22
CA GLU A 117 2.01 -9.23 10.54
C GLU A 117 3.49 -8.95 10.74
N THR A 118 4.32 -9.28 9.78
CA THR A 118 5.75 -9.04 9.87
C THR A 118 6.06 -7.54 9.92
N VAL A 119 5.36 -6.75 9.09
CA VAL A 119 5.57 -5.30 9.07
C VAL A 119 5.16 -4.68 10.42
N ILE A 120 4.00 -5.09 10.97
CA ILE A 120 3.57 -4.60 12.28
C ILE A 120 4.62 -4.87 13.34
N ARG A 121 5.18 -6.08 13.32
CA ARG A 121 6.12 -6.51 14.36
C ARG A 121 7.44 -5.78 14.29
N LYS A 122 7.90 -5.44 13.09
CA LYS A 122 9.27 -4.97 12.88
C LYS A 122 9.39 -3.51 12.47
N ALA A 123 8.29 -2.82 12.18
CA ALA A 123 8.36 -1.45 11.71
C ALA A 123 8.83 -0.51 12.82
N PHE A 124 9.58 0.51 12.43
CA PHE A 124 10.04 1.56 13.33
C PHE A 124 9.08 2.75 13.40
N CYS A 125 8.03 2.75 12.58
CA CYS A 125 7.02 3.81 12.54
C CYS A 125 5.62 3.21 12.70
N PRO A 126 4.60 4.04 12.92
CA PRO A 126 3.22 3.55 13.00
C PRO A 126 2.79 2.81 11.75
N VAL A 127 2.06 1.71 11.95
CA VAL A 127 1.52 0.89 10.86
C VAL A 127 0.01 0.84 11.04
N VAL A 128 -0.73 1.21 10.01
CA VAL A 128 -2.19 1.16 10.01
C VAL A 128 -2.62 0.03 9.10
N ILE A 129 -3.36 -0.91 9.66
CA ILE A 129 -3.90 -2.04 8.91
C ILE A 129 -5.37 -1.76 8.65
N LEU A 130 -5.72 -1.70 7.37
CA LEU A 130 -7.10 -1.42 6.97
C LEU A 130 -7.80 -2.72 6.60
N LYS A 131 -8.92 -2.98 7.27
CA LYS A 131 -9.75 -4.12 6.94
C LYS A 131 -10.71 -3.73 5.83
N THR A 132 -10.74 -4.50 4.76
CA THR A 132 -11.70 -4.28 3.69
C THR A 132 -13.08 -4.64 4.22
N PRO A 133 -14.09 -3.76 4.05
CA PRO A 133 -15.45 -4.08 4.47
C PRO A 133 -15.95 -5.35 3.80
N ALA A 134 -16.70 -6.17 4.54
CA ALA A 134 -17.17 -7.47 4.04
C ALA A 134 -18.04 -7.31 2.78
N ASN A 135 -18.84 -6.27 2.71
CA ASN A 135 -19.68 -6.04 1.54
C ASN A 135 -18.88 -5.70 0.28
N THR A 136 -17.69 -5.12 0.45
CA THR A 136 -16.81 -4.84 -0.68
C THR A 136 -16.27 -6.14 -1.27
N LEU A 137 -15.96 -7.11 -0.41
CA LEU A 137 -15.44 -8.40 -0.86
C LEU A 137 -16.51 -9.27 -1.52
N THR A 138 -17.75 -9.19 -1.03
CA THR A 138 -18.84 -10.01 -1.57
C THR A 138 -19.35 -9.49 -2.90
N THR A 139 -19.29 -8.20 -3.14
CA THR A 139 -19.73 -7.62 -4.41
C THR A 139 -18.78 -7.89 -5.57
N ALA A 140 -17.63 -8.46 -5.31
CA ALA A 140 -16.68 -8.84 -6.34
C ALA A 140 -17.08 -10.10 -7.09
N GLU A 141 -18.14 -10.76 -6.70
CA GLU A 141 -18.62 -11.98 -7.35
C GLU A 141 -19.26 -11.70 -8.69
#